data_239e619718465f7c3aab4ac474a6014e
#
_entry.id   239e619718465f7c3aab4ac474a6014e
#
_cell.length_a   1.000
_cell.length_b   1.000
_cell.length_c   1.000
_cell.angle_alpha   90.00
_cell.angle_beta   90.00
_cell.angle_gamma   90.00
#
_symmetry.space_group_name_H-M   'P 1'
#
loop_
_entity.id
_entity.type
_entity.pdbx_description
1 polymer ?
#
loop_
_entity_poly.entity_id
_entity_poly.type
_entity_poly.pdbx_seq_one_letter_code
_entity_poly.pdbx_strand_id
1 'polypeptide(L)' 'MPTVTYREFRLALQRAGFRLVRSRKHETWEKTLPTGEILQVRLSHQMGRDIPTPLFHAMLRQVRLSQAELLALLRQA' A
#
# COMPACT_ATOMS: atom_id res chain seq x y z
N MET A 1 6.88 -0.75 -17.73
CA MET A 1 6.53 -0.26 -16.40
C MET A 1 6.78 -1.36 -15.37
N PRO A 2 7.48 -1.05 -14.28
CA PRO A 2 7.66 -2.06 -13.26
C PRO A 2 6.32 -2.42 -12.63
N THR A 3 6.07 -3.70 -12.49
CA THR A 3 4.91 -4.18 -11.76
C THR A 3 5.27 -4.28 -10.27
N VAL A 4 4.27 -4.15 -9.42
CA VAL A 4 4.43 -4.25 -7.96
C VAL A 4 3.55 -5.39 -7.48
N THR A 5 4.12 -6.29 -6.70
CA THR A 5 3.35 -7.37 -6.10
C THR A 5 2.62 -6.88 -4.85
N TYR A 6 1.61 -7.64 -4.42
CA TYR A 6 0.92 -7.33 -3.17
C TYR A 6 1.87 -7.34 -1.98
N ARG A 7 2.85 -8.26 -1.99
CA ARG A 7 3.87 -8.30 -0.93
C ARG A 7 4.69 -7.03 -0.89
N GLU A 8 5.12 -6.55 -2.05
CA GLU A 8 5.90 -5.32 -2.14
C GLU A 8 5.09 -4.12 -1.69
N PHE A 9 3.81 -4.06 -2.07
CA PHE A 9 2.96 -2.97 -1.63
C PHE A 9 2.81 -2.96 -0.10
N ARG A 10 2.64 -4.12 0.52
CA ARG A 10 2.58 -4.21 1.99
C ARG A 10 3.86 -3.70 2.63
N LEU A 11 5.00 -4.07 2.08
CA LEU A 11 6.29 -3.61 2.61
C LEU A 11 6.39 -2.09 2.53
N ALA A 12 5.99 -1.51 1.40
CA ALA A 12 5.98 -0.06 1.24
C ALA A 12 5.04 0.61 2.25
N LEU A 13 3.87 0.03 2.48
CA LEU A 13 2.92 0.57 3.46
C LEU A 13 3.52 0.57 4.86
N GLN A 14 4.18 -0.51 5.26
CA GLN A 14 4.82 -0.58 6.57
C GLN A 14 5.89 0.49 6.71
N ARG A 15 6.69 0.68 5.69
CA ARG A 15 7.76 1.69 5.69
C ARG A 15 7.20 3.12 5.67
N ALA A 16 6.00 3.30 5.13
CA ALA A 16 5.34 4.61 5.09
C ALA A 16 4.58 4.93 6.38
N GLY A 17 4.54 4.00 7.33
CA GLY A 17 3.86 4.22 8.61
C GLY A 17 2.44 3.70 8.68
N PHE A 18 2.00 2.96 7.68
CA PHE A 18 0.70 2.28 7.73
C PHE A 18 0.80 1.04 8.61
N ARG A 19 -0.33 0.64 9.18
CA ARG A 19 -0.40 -0.59 9.98
C ARG A 19 -1.65 -1.37 9.62
N LEU A 20 -1.56 -2.68 9.78
CA LEU A 20 -2.68 -3.58 9.54
C LEU A 20 -3.66 -3.47 10.70
N VAL A 21 -4.90 -3.11 10.41
CA VAL A 21 -5.94 -2.95 11.44
C VAL A 21 -7.04 -3.98 11.35
N ARG A 22 -7.14 -4.69 10.21
CA ARG A 22 -8.14 -5.74 10.02
C ARG A 22 -7.64 -6.72 8.98
N SER A 23 -7.87 -8.01 9.24
CA SER A 23 -7.44 -9.07 8.33
C SER A 23 -8.51 -10.18 8.33
N ARG A 24 -9.60 -9.96 7.59
CA ARG A 24 -10.66 -10.96 7.40
C ARG A 24 -10.68 -11.39 5.95
N LYS A 25 -11.70 -11.02 5.17
CA LYS A 25 -11.73 -11.28 3.73
C LYS A 25 -10.62 -10.55 3.00
N HIS A 26 -10.37 -9.31 3.44
CA HIS A 26 -9.31 -8.48 2.91
C HIS A 26 -8.54 -7.88 4.06
N GLU A 27 -7.31 -7.49 3.80
CA GLU A 27 -6.53 -6.73 4.77
C GLU A 27 -6.89 -5.27 4.64
N THR A 28 -7.06 -4.59 5.76
CA THR A 28 -7.24 -3.14 5.81
C THR A 28 -6.05 -2.53 6.50
N TRP A 29 -5.38 -1.62 5.81
CA TRP A 29 -4.22 -0.89 6.32
C TRP A 29 -4.58 0.56 6.51
N GLU A 30 -4.12 1.15 7.60
CA GLU A 30 -4.44 2.53 7.97
C GLU A 30 -3.20 3.30 8.37
N LYS A 31 -3.26 4.61 8.13
CA LYS A 31 -2.30 5.57 8.65
C LYS A 31 -3.06 6.82 9.08
N THR A 32 -2.79 7.30 10.31
CA THR A 32 -3.34 8.56 10.79
C THR A 32 -2.33 9.67 10.51
N LEU A 33 -2.77 10.69 9.79
CA LEU A 33 -1.92 11.84 9.49
C LEU A 33 -1.86 12.80 10.69
N PRO A 34 -0.84 13.69 10.77
CA PRO A 34 -0.77 14.68 11.86
C PRO A 34 -2.01 15.56 11.96
N THR A 35 -2.74 15.76 10.86
CA THR A 35 -3.99 16.53 10.85
C THR A 35 -5.15 15.78 11.47
N GLY A 36 -4.99 14.48 11.78
CA GLY A 36 -6.08 13.64 12.25
C GLY A 36 -6.79 12.88 11.15
N GLU A 37 -6.48 13.16 9.89
CA GLU A 37 -7.07 12.44 8.77
C GLU A 37 -6.56 11.01 8.73
N ILE A 38 -7.46 10.06 8.44
CA ILE A 38 -7.13 8.64 8.37
C ILE A 38 -7.13 8.20 6.92
N LEU A 39 -6.01 7.65 6.47
CA LEU A 39 -5.89 7.02 5.16
C LEU A 39 -6.11 5.53 5.30
N GLN A 40 -6.89 4.94 4.41
CA GLN A 40 -7.17 3.50 4.42
C GLN A 40 -6.97 2.92 3.03
N VAL A 41 -6.48 1.68 3.00
CA VAL A 41 -6.40 0.91 1.76
C VAL A 41 -6.70 -0.55 2.07
N ARG A 42 -7.41 -1.21 1.16
CA ARG A 42 -7.70 -2.64 1.26
C ARG A 42 -6.78 -3.41 0.33
N LEU A 43 -6.30 -4.54 0.82
CA LEU A 43 -5.43 -5.42 0.05
C LEU A 43 -5.98 -6.84 0.07
N SER A 44 -5.89 -7.50 -1.09
CA SER A 44 -6.15 -8.92 -1.17
C SER A 44 -5.09 -9.68 -0.35
N HIS A 45 -5.44 -10.87 0.14
CA HIS A 45 -4.51 -11.73 0.88
C HIS A 45 -3.43 -12.35 -0.01
N GLN A 46 -3.42 -12.05 -1.30
CA GLN A 46 -2.39 -12.53 -2.20
C GLN A 46 -1.04 -11.93 -1.83
N MET A 47 0.03 -12.64 -2.12
CA MET A 47 1.39 -12.20 -1.77
C MET A 47 2.26 -11.99 -3.01
N GLY A 48 2.48 -13.05 -3.78
CA GLY A 48 3.42 -12.99 -4.90
C GLY A 48 2.83 -12.53 -6.22
N ARG A 49 1.56 -12.18 -6.26
CA ARG A 49 0.88 -11.75 -7.47
C ARG A 49 1.09 -10.28 -7.73
N ASP A 50 1.23 -9.93 -9.01
CA ASP A 50 1.29 -8.53 -9.40
C ASP A 50 -0.07 -7.86 -9.23
N ILE A 51 -0.04 -6.61 -8.77
CA ILE A 51 -1.27 -5.81 -8.67
C ILE A 51 -1.60 -5.32 -10.09
N PRO A 52 -2.83 -5.56 -10.59
CA PRO A 52 -3.22 -5.01 -11.89
C PRO A 52 -3.04 -3.49 -11.93
N THR A 53 -2.55 -2.97 -13.04
CA THR A 53 -2.19 -1.56 -13.16
C THR A 53 -3.31 -0.60 -12.76
N PRO A 54 -4.56 -0.77 -13.23
CA PRO A 54 -5.64 0.14 -12.80
C PRO A 54 -5.87 0.13 -11.30
N LEU A 55 -5.80 -1.06 -10.68
CA LEU A 55 -5.98 -1.19 -9.25
C LEU A 55 -4.80 -0.56 -8.50
N PHE A 56 -3.59 -0.75 -9.00
CA PHE A 56 -2.38 -0.17 -8.41
C PHE A 56 -2.50 1.36 -8.33
N HIS A 57 -2.94 1.99 -9.42
CA HIS A 57 -3.12 3.44 -9.42
C HIS A 57 -4.20 3.90 -8.44
N ALA A 58 -5.30 3.15 -8.34
CA ALA A 58 -6.34 3.45 -7.37
C ALA A 58 -5.82 3.34 -5.94
N MET A 59 -5.02 2.31 -5.66
CA MET A 59 -4.43 2.12 -4.34
C MET A 59 -3.45 3.23 -3.99
N LEU A 60 -2.65 3.68 -4.95
CA LEU A 60 -1.75 4.82 -4.73
C LEU A 60 -2.51 6.07 -4.33
N ARG A 61 -3.64 6.33 -4.98
CA ARG A 61 -4.47 7.49 -4.63
C ARG A 61 -5.01 7.39 -3.21
N GLN A 62 -5.42 6.19 -2.81
CA GLN A 62 -5.96 5.96 -1.46
C GLN A 62 -4.91 6.20 -0.38
N VAL A 63 -3.67 5.85 -0.63
CA VAL A 63 -2.59 6.03 0.34
C VAL A 63 -1.83 7.34 0.14
N ARG A 64 -2.20 8.12 -0.87
CA ARG A 64 -1.59 9.42 -1.19
C ARG A 64 -0.10 9.34 -1.44
N LEU A 65 0.32 8.30 -2.12
CA LEU A 65 1.71 8.14 -2.56
C LEU A 65 1.76 8.21 -4.06
N SER A 66 2.82 8.82 -4.59
CA SER A 66 3.13 8.72 -6.00
C SER A 66 3.81 7.37 -6.27
N GLN A 67 3.84 6.97 -7.54
CA GLN A 67 4.56 5.76 -7.92
C GLN A 67 6.03 5.85 -7.54
N ALA A 68 6.64 7.03 -7.76
CA ALA A 68 8.03 7.26 -7.41
C ALA A 68 8.27 7.13 -5.91
N GLU A 69 7.37 7.65 -5.09
CA GLU A 69 7.47 7.54 -3.64
C GLU A 69 7.35 6.09 -3.18
N LEU A 70 6.43 5.34 -3.76
CA LEU A 70 6.27 3.93 -3.43
C LEU A 70 7.53 3.16 -3.77
N LEU A 71 8.07 3.36 -4.95
CA LEU A 71 9.28 2.67 -5.39
C LEU A 71 10.49 3.05 -4.52
N ALA A 72 10.56 4.31 -4.09
CA ALA A 72 11.62 4.74 -3.18
C ALA A 72 11.53 4.02 -1.83
N LEU A 73 10.31 3.81 -1.33
CA LEU A 73 10.12 3.04 -0.09
C LEU A 73 10.60 1.59 -0.24
N LEU A 74 10.40 1.00 -1.41
CA LEU A 74 10.86 -0.36 -1.67
C LEU A 74 12.38 -0.48 -1.74
N ARG A 75 13.08 0.61 -2.04
CA ARG A 75 14.54 0.61 -2.11
C ARG A 75 15.21 0.81 -0.76
N GLN A 76 14.45 1.14 0.27
CA GLN A 76 15.05 1.32 1.60
C GLN A 76 15.63 0.01 2.11
N ALA A 77 16.80 0.09 2.67
CA ALA A 77 17.49 -1.08 3.24
C ALA A 77 16.90 -1.44 4.61
#